data_b673c1c9fbf07f70588cf1c053d0dd79
#
_entry.id   b673c1c9fbf07f70588cf1c053d0dd79
#
_cell.length_a   1.000
_cell.length_b   1.000
_cell.length_c   1.000
_cell.angle_alpha   90.00
_cell.angle_beta   90.00
_cell.angle_gamma   90.00
#
_symmetry.space_group_name_H-M   'P 1'
#
loop_
_entity.id
_entity.type
_entity.pdbx_description
1 polymer ?
#
loop_
_entity_poly.entity_id
_entity_poly.type
_entity_poly.pdbx_seq_one_letter_code
_entity_poly.pdbx_strand_id
1 'polypeptide(L)'
;MRDLFDEKNISPMLLNEVKEPFDDDDYIYELKLDGIRCVAYIEPKSVTLQNKHFKDLTDIYPELSDMCKCVKKRVILDGELVVLTDGKPDFYALQKRSLMGDKFRISLAAKKNPVQFVAY
;
A
#
# COMPACT_ATOMS: atom_id res chain seq x y z
N MET A 1 25.34 -5.14 -11.35
CA MET A 1 23.96 -5.69 -11.19
C MET A 1 23.07 -4.57 -10.67
N ARG A 2 21.92 -4.38 -11.25
CA ARG A 2 20.95 -3.40 -10.79
C ARG A 2 20.37 -3.83 -9.45
N ASP A 3 20.32 -2.91 -8.50
CA ASP A 3 19.67 -3.12 -7.22
C ASP A 3 18.25 -2.52 -7.28
N LEU A 4 17.25 -3.38 -7.40
CA LEU A 4 15.86 -2.99 -7.52
C LEU A 4 15.36 -2.21 -6.30
N PHE A 5 15.94 -2.47 -5.13
CA PHE A 5 15.59 -1.74 -3.92
C PHE A 5 16.03 -0.28 -3.99
N ASP A 6 17.25 -0.04 -4.44
CA ASP A 6 17.79 1.32 -4.53
C ASP A 6 17.18 2.11 -5.70
N GLU A 7 16.94 1.46 -6.83
CA GLU A 7 16.35 2.11 -8.00
C GLU A 7 14.89 2.53 -7.80
N LYS A 8 14.13 1.80 -7.00
CA LYS A 8 12.71 2.06 -6.71
C LYS A 8 11.86 2.30 -7.97
N ASN A 9 12.06 1.45 -8.97
CA ASN A 9 11.39 1.55 -10.27
C ASN A 9 10.54 0.33 -10.62
N ILE A 10 10.13 -0.43 -9.60
CA ILE A 10 9.28 -1.60 -9.82
C ILE A 10 7.87 -1.17 -10.13
N SER A 11 7.39 -1.57 -11.31
CA SER A 11 5.99 -1.44 -11.68
C SER A 11 5.23 -2.67 -11.19
N PRO A 12 4.21 -2.51 -10.35
CA PRO A 12 3.42 -3.64 -9.88
C PRO A 12 2.66 -4.29 -11.03
N MET A 13 2.44 -5.59 -10.94
CA MET A 13 1.60 -6.31 -11.90
C MET A 13 0.14 -5.90 -11.70
N LEU A 14 -0.43 -5.30 -12.73
CA LEU A 14 -1.84 -4.89 -12.72
C LEU A 14 -2.70 -6.02 -13.28
N LEU A 15 -3.93 -6.11 -12.77
CA LEU A 15 -4.88 -7.12 -13.22
C LEU A 15 -5.49 -6.78 -14.58
N ASN A 16 -5.95 -7.83 -15.27
CA ASN A 16 -6.81 -7.71 -16.45
C ASN A 16 -8.26 -7.95 -16.03
N GLU A 17 -9.17 -7.18 -16.59
CA GLU A 17 -10.60 -7.38 -16.37
C GLU A 17 -11.17 -8.43 -17.30
N VAL A 18 -12.09 -9.24 -16.78
CA VAL A 18 -12.95 -10.13 -17.58
C VAL A 18 -14.39 -9.67 -17.43
N LYS A 19 -15.18 -9.85 -18.51
CA LYS A 19 -16.57 -9.35 -18.54
C LYS A 19 -17.52 -10.19 -17.70
N GLU A 20 -17.26 -11.49 -17.61
CA GLU A 20 -18.13 -12.44 -16.94
C GLU A 20 -17.39 -13.13 -15.81
N PRO A 21 -18.02 -13.34 -14.66
CA PRO A 21 -17.44 -14.17 -13.62
C PRO A 21 -17.27 -15.60 -14.10
N PHE A 22 -16.25 -16.27 -13.61
CA PHE A 22 -15.97 -17.66 -13.94
C PHE A 22 -15.57 -18.43 -12.69
N ASP A 23 -15.72 -19.75 -12.75
CA ASP A 23 -15.27 -20.69 -11.73
C ASP A 23 -14.43 -21.77 -12.41
N ASP A 24 -13.15 -21.83 -12.09
CA ASP A 24 -12.17 -22.68 -12.77
C ASP A 24 -11.12 -23.17 -11.76
N ASP A 25 -10.92 -24.47 -11.69
CA ASP A 25 -10.00 -25.11 -10.72
C ASP A 25 -8.52 -24.74 -10.95
N ASP A 26 -8.16 -24.21 -12.11
CA ASP A 26 -6.82 -23.75 -12.41
C ASP A 26 -6.52 -22.35 -11.84
N TYR A 27 -7.49 -21.72 -11.17
CA TYR A 27 -7.38 -20.38 -10.62
C TYR A 27 -7.55 -20.38 -9.10
N ILE A 28 -6.82 -19.48 -8.45
CA ILE A 28 -7.08 -19.11 -7.05
C ILE A 28 -7.87 -17.80 -7.03
N TYR A 29 -8.71 -17.65 -6.02
CA TYR A 29 -9.59 -16.49 -5.90
C TYR A 29 -9.24 -15.71 -4.64
N GLU A 30 -9.11 -14.40 -4.78
CA GLU A 30 -8.79 -13.48 -3.69
C GLU A 30 -9.88 -12.43 -3.54
N LEU A 31 -10.00 -11.89 -2.33
CA LEU A 31 -10.81 -10.71 -2.12
C LEU A 31 -10.17 -9.51 -2.84
N LYS A 32 -11.00 -8.80 -3.61
CA LYS A 32 -10.57 -7.54 -4.18
C LYS A 32 -10.68 -6.46 -3.11
N LEU A 33 -9.54 -6.07 -2.55
CA LEU A 33 -9.49 -4.99 -1.58
C LEU A 33 -9.73 -3.65 -2.27
N ASP A 34 -10.55 -2.82 -1.65
CA ASP A 34 -10.89 -1.49 -2.16
C ASP A 34 -9.94 -0.46 -1.53
N GLY A 35 -8.80 -0.27 -2.17
CA GLY A 35 -7.72 0.57 -1.65
C GLY A 35 -6.85 1.15 -2.76
N ILE A 36 -5.62 1.49 -2.41
CA ILE A 36 -4.62 2.05 -3.33
C ILE A 36 -3.45 1.07 -3.42
N ARG A 37 -3.09 0.70 -4.66
CA ARG A 37 -1.91 -0.15 -4.90
C ARG A 37 -0.65 0.55 -4.42
N CYS A 38 0.18 -0.18 -3.68
CA CYS A 38 1.40 0.36 -3.10
C CYS A 38 2.53 -0.67 -3.15
N VAL A 39 3.69 -0.23 -3.60
CA VAL A 39 4.94 -0.98 -3.45
C VAL A 39 5.69 -0.41 -2.26
N ALA A 40 6.02 -1.25 -1.30
CA ALA A 40 6.74 -0.87 -0.10
C ALA A 40 8.17 -1.38 -0.15
N TYR A 41 9.12 -0.48 -0.04
CA TYR A 41 10.54 -0.75 0.09
C TYR A 41 10.92 -0.61 1.56
N ILE A 42 11.18 -1.73 2.22
CA ILE A 42 11.34 -1.77 3.67
C ILE A 42 12.73 -2.27 4.02
N GLU A 43 13.42 -1.52 4.87
CA GLU A 43 14.67 -1.94 5.49
C GLU A 43 14.62 -1.67 7.00
N PRO A 44 15.57 -2.19 7.81
CA PRO A 44 15.44 -2.11 9.27
C PRO A 44 15.31 -0.71 9.88
N LYS A 45 15.67 0.31 9.13
CA LYS A 45 15.64 1.71 9.62
C LYS A 45 14.73 2.65 8.83
N SER A 46 14.14 2.18 7.74
CA SER A 46 13.31 3.05 6.90
C SER A 46 12.28 2.28 6.10
N VAL A 47 11.24 3.01 5.71
CA VAL A 47 10.18 2.54 4.81
C VAL A 47 9.99 3.59 3.73
N THR A 48 9.95 3.18 2.48
CA THR A 48 9.54 4.03 1.35
C THR A 48 8.31 3.41 0.69
N LEU A 49 7.26 4.20 0.56
CA LEU A 49 6.00 3.78 -0.07
C LEU A 49 5.85 4.46 -1.42
N GLN A 50 5.42 3.71 -2.42
CA GLN A 50 5.32 4.21 -3.79
C GLN A 50 4.04 3.71 -4.45
N ASN A 51 3.33 4.58 -5.17
CA ASN A 51 2.15 4.15 -5.92
C ASN A 51 2.56 3.53 -7.28
N LYS A 52 1.57 3.07 -8.05
CA LYS A 52 1.78 2.45 -9.37
C LYS A 52 2.38 3.41 -10.41
N HIS A 53 2.40 4.71 -10.15
CA HIS A 53 2.99 5.75 -11.01
C HIS A 53 4.31 6.28 -10.45
N PHE A 54 4.94 5.55 -9.55
CA PHE A 54 6.23 5.89 -8.92
C PHE A 54 6.19 7.16 -8.04
N LYS A 55 5.01 7.62 -7.65
CA LYS A 55 4.87 8.71 -6.70
C LYS A 55 5.19 8.22 -5.29
N ASP A 56 6.02 8.97 -4.58
CA ASP A 56 6.33 8.70 -3.17
C ASP A 56 5.13 9.05 -2.29
N LEU A 57 4.67 8.08 -1.52
CA LEU A 57 3.53 8.20 -0.61
C LEU A 57 3.95 8.22 0.87
N THR A 58 5.25 8.13 1.15
CA THR A 58 5.77 7.88 2.50
C THR A 58 5.28 8.91 3.52
N ASP A 59 5.32 10.19 3.18
CA ASP A 59 4.94 11.26 4.09
C ASP A 59 3.43 11.37 4.33
N ILE A 60 2.62 10.79 3.44
CA ILE A 60 1.16 10.78 3.58
C ILE A 60 0.70 9.73 4.60
N TYR A 61 1.50 8.68 4.78
CA TYR A 61 1.15 7.54 5.64
C TYR A 61 2.25 7.27 6.69
N PRO A 62 2.53 8.24 7.57
CA PRO A 62 3.62 8.11 8.56
C PRO A 62 3.41 6.95 9.54
N GLU A 63 2.18 6.50 9.76
CA GLU A 63 1.86 5.36 10.61
C GLU A 63 2.46 4.05 10.10
N LEU A 64 2.78 3.96 8.81
CA LEU A 64 3.42 2.77 8.23
C LEU A 64 4.94 2.74 8.40
N SER A 65 5.54 3.80 8.95
CA SER A 65 6.99 3.82 9.22
C SER A 65 7.45 2.71 10.16
N ASP A 66 6.57 2.23 11.03
CA ASP A 66 6.86 1.15 11.95
C ASP A 66 7.01 -0.23 11.27
N MET A 67 6.66 -0.35 10.00
CA MET A 67 6.90 -1.58 9.23
C MET A 67 8.39 -1.95 9.17
N CYS A 68 9.28 -0.98 9.31
CA CYS A 68 10.73 -1.24 9.37
C CYS A 68 11.12 -2.17 10.52
N LYS A 69 10.34 -2.17 11.60
CA LYS A 69 10.57 -3.04 12.77
C LYS A 69 10.24 -4.51 12.48
N CYS A 70 9.52 -4.79 11.41
CA CYS A 70 9.08 -6.14 11.04
C CYS A 70 10.10 -6.89 10.20
N VAL A 71 11.17 -6.25 9.74
CA VAL A 71 12.14 -6.85 8.83
C VAL A 71 13.55 -6.84 9.40
N LYS A 72 14.33 -7.84 9.04
CA LYS A 72 15.75 -7.94 9.39
C LYS A 72 16.68 -7.60 8.22
N LYS A 73 16.15 -7.60 7.02
CA LYS A 73 16.87 -7.33 5.77
C LYS A 73 15.98 -6.47 4.87
N ARG A 74 16.54 -5.96 3.79
CA ARG A 74 15.79 -5.26 2.75
C ARG A 74 14.73 -6.16 2.13
N VAL A 75 13.53 -5.64 2.02
CA VAL A 75 12.36 -6.35 1.46
C VAL A 75 11.59 -5.39 0.57
N ILE A 76 11.12 -5.89 -0.55
CA ILE A 76 10.17 -5.19 -1.42
C ILE A 76 8.85 -5.96 -1.36
N LEU A 77 7.78 -5.29 -0.96
CA LEU A 77 6.45 -5.89 -0.89
C LEU A 77 5.50 -5.15 -1.81
N ASP A 78 4.71 -5.93 -2.54
CA ASP A 78 3.60 -5.43 -3.32
C ASP A 78 2.30 -5.66 -2.55
N GLY A 79 1.45 -4.64 -2.48
CA GLY A 79 0.24 -4.74 -1.70
C GLY A 79 -0.75 -3.62 -1.94
N GLU A 80 -1.67 -3.48 -1.01
CA GLU A 80 -2.75 -2.51 -1.05
C GLU A 80 -2.78 -1.70 0.24
N LEU A 81 -2.93 -0.38 0.11
CA LEU A 81 -3.25 0.49 1.24
C LEU A 81 -4.76 0.51 1.43
N VAL A 82 -5.21 0.24 2.64
CA VAL A 82 -6.64 0.20 2.98
C VAL A 82 -6.90 0.98 4.26
N VAL A 83 -8.01 1.69 4.29
CA VAL A 83 -8.58 2.25 5.52
C VAL A 83 -9.84 1.45 5.84
N LEU A 84 -9.98 1.04 7.10
CA LEU A 84 -11.17 0.33 7.57
C LEU A 84 -12.05 1.26 8.39
N THR A 85 -13.33 1.31 8.06
CA THR A 85 -14.36 1.95 8.87
C THR A 85 -15.37 0.88 9.28
N ASP A 86 -15.56 0.69 10.58
CA ASP A 86 -16.40 -0.39 11.13
C ASP A 86 -16.04 -1.78 10.56
N GLY A 87 -14.74 -2.03 10.42
CA GLY A 87 -14.22 -3.31 9.93
C GLY A 87 -14.34 -3.54 8.43
N LYS A 88 -14.77 -2.54 7.67
CA LYS A 88 -14.94 -2.63 6.20
C LYS A 88 -14.00 -1.66 5.49
N PRO A 89 -13.45 -2.03 4.32
CA PRO A 89 -12.66 -1.11 3.51
C PRO A 89 -13.47 0.13 3.15
N ASP A 90 -12.89 1.29 3.40
CA ASP A 90 -13.47 2.60 3.13
C ASP A 90 -12.57 3.37 2.16
N PHE A 91 -12.82 3.17 0.87
CA PHE A 91 -12.06 3.82 -0.19
C PHE A 91 -12.21 5.34 -0.18
N TYR A 92 -13.37 5.83 0.21
CA TYR A 92 -13.63 7.27 0.28
C TYR A 92 -12.76 7.95 1.35
N ALA A 93 -12.65 7.34 2.53
CA ALA A 93 -11.76 7.83 3.59
C ALA A 93 -10.30 7.81 3.13
N LEU A 94 -9.90 6.76 2.41
CA LEU A 94 -8.56 6.65 1.85
C LEU A 94 -8.28 7.73 0.80
N GLN A 95 -9.23 8.02 -0.08
CA GLN A 95 -9.09 9.09 -1.06
C GLN A 95 -8.90 10.46 -0.38
N LYS A 96 -9.68 10.75 0.64
CA LYS A 96 -9.51 11.97 1.43
C LYS A 96 -8.11 12.07 2.01
N ARG A 97 -7.62 10.97 2.58
CA ARG A 97 -6.29 10.89 3.17
C ARG A 97 -5.20 11.15 2.12
N SER A 98 -5.33 10.57 0.94
CA SER A 98 -4.34 10.69 -0.14
C SER A 98 -4.17 12.12 -0.66
N LEU A 99 -5.14 12.99 -0.42
CA LEU A 99 -5.09 14.40 -0.82
C LEU A 99 -4.54 15.33 0.26
N MET A 100 -4.26 14.81 1.45
CA MET A 100 -3.73 15.62 2.54
C MET A 100 -2.27 16.01 2.28
N GLY A 101 -1.97 17.30 2.47
CA GLY A 101 -0.61 17.84 2.38
C GLY A 101 -0.09 18.42 3.69
N ASP A 102 -0.97 18.72 4.62
CA ASP A 102 -0.64 19.32 5.92
C ASP A 102 -0.18 18.26 6.92
N LYS A 103 1.03 18.38 7.43
CA LYS A 103 1.64 17.40 8.34
C LYS A 103 0.83 17.20 9.63
N PHE A 104 0.24 18.27 10.15
CA PHE A 104 -0.57 18.18 11.36
C PHE A 104 -1.86 17.40 11.13
N ARG A 105 -2.55 17.70 10.04
CA ARG A 105 -3.77 16.95 9.63
C ARG A 105 -3.47 15.48 9.37
N ILE A 106 -2.37 15.18 8.69
CA ILE A 106 -1.91 13.82 8.44
C ILE A 106 -1.65 13.10 9.76
N SER A 107 -0.95 13.74 10.70
CA SER A 107 -0.68 13.17 12.03
C SER A 107 -1.95 12.82 12.79
N LEU A 108 -2.94 13.70 12.79
CA LEU A 108 -4.24 13.44 13.42
C LEU A 108 -4.99 12.29 12.76
N ALA A 109 -5.03 12.27 11.43
CA ALA A 109 -5.68 11.22 10.67
C ALA A 109 -5.00 9.85 10.89
N ALA A 110 -3.68 9.83 10.95
CA ALA A 110 -2.91 8.64 11.24
C ALA A 110 -3.24 8.01 12.59
N LYS A 111 -3.50 8.84 13.58
CA LYS A 111 -3.90 8.38 14.92
C LYS A 111 -5.36 7.95 14.98
N LYS A 112 -6.25 8.71 14.35
CA LYS A 112 -7.68 8.49 14.42
C LYS A 112 -8.14 7.31 13.55
N ASN A 113 -7.59 7.20 12.36
CA ASN A 113 -8.00 6.19 11.38
C ASN A 113 -6.79 5.76 10.54
N PRO A 114 -5.89 4.94 11.13
CA PRO A 114 -4.65 4.55 10.48
C PRO A 114 -4.91 3.72 9.22
N VAL A 115 -4.07 3.92 8.22
CA VAL A 115 -4.06 3.07 7.04
C VAL A 115 -3.40 1.73 7.39
N GLN A 116 -3.83 0.68 6.71
CA GLN A 116 -3.23 -0.65 6.79
C GLN A 116 -2.59 -1.00 5.45
N PHE A 117 -1.44 -1.65 5.50
CA PHE A 117 -0.80 -2.24 4.33
C PHE A 117 -1.09 -3.74 4.30
N VAL A 118 -1.71 -4.20 3.22
CA VAL A 118 -2.01 -5.62 3.03
C VAL A 118 -1.14 -6.12 1.88
N ALA A 119 -0.16 -6.96 2.17
CA ALA A 119 0.73 -7.54 1.16
C ALA A 119 0.03 -8.68 0.42
N TYR A 120 0.24 -8.70 -0.88
CA TYR A 120 -0.18 -9.83 -1.71
C TYR A 120 0.67 -11.06 -1.53
#